data_8325d2e0960c5328fe7061ca1fbf8c21
#
_entry.id   8325d2e0960c5328fe7061ca1fbf8c21
#
_cell.length_a   1.000
_cell.length_b   1.000
_cell.length_c   1.000
_cell.angle_alpha   90.00
_cell.angle_beta   90.00
_cell.angle_gamma   90.00
#
_symmetry.space_group_name_H-M   'P 1'
#
loop_
_entity.id
_entity.type
_entity.pdbx_description
1 polymer ?
#
loop_
_entity_poly.entity_id
_entity_poly.type
_entity_poly.pdbx_seq_one_letter_code
_entity_poly.pdbx_strand_id
1 'polypeptide(L)'
;MITIHDDFGSKDLYHQLLNEQLYYAKVHWVGRDAPPENALHDLVHEVLYTHVTQKNVTGATAWYNIRSRPSLHNDIESYCTKDGVSYKPKVLPEKTFLYYLKEPAAGGHLAIYNRARFIKKGEDISWRERDVDRIAPLVNRLVSIPADITHSVLPYTGNRVSIAMIFWVDLPSI
;
A
#
# COMPACT_ATOMS: atom_id res chain seq x y z
N MET A 1 12.18 3.14 7.73
CA MET A 1 12.16 4.59 7.41
C MET A 1 11.01 4.86 6.47
N ILE A 2 10.23 5.92 6.70
CA ILE A 2 9.19 6.41 5.79
C ILE A 2 9.86 7.20 4.67
N THR A 3 9.44 7.00 3.43
CA THR A 3 9.87 7.81 2.28
C THR A 3 8.67 8.32 1.50
N ILE A 4 8.79 9.52 0.93
CA ILE A 4 7.76 10.19 0.15
C ILE A 4 8.40 10.64 -1.17
N HIS A 5 7.76 10.28 -2.27
CA HIS A 5 8.15 10.68 -3.62
C HIS A 5 6.96 11.33 -4.29
N ASP A 6 7.04 12.64 -4.50
CA ASP A 6 6.05 13.41 -5.26
C ASP A 6 6.32 13.29 -6.76
N ASP A 7 5.28 13.37 -7.58
CA ASP A 7 5.36 13.22 -9.04
C ASP A 7 6.06 11.92 -9.48
N PHE A 8 5.74 10.79 -8.78
CA PHE A 8 6.43 9.53 -8.93
C PHE A 8 6.21 8.88 -10.31
N GLY A 9 4.96 8.69 -10.70
CA GLY A 9 4.63 8.05 -11.97
C GLY A 9 4.61 9.03 -13.15
N SER A 10 4.85 8.54 -14.36
CA SER A 10 4.65 9.34 -15.57
C SER A 10 3.17 9.76 -15.69
N LYS A 11 2.92 10.86 -16.43
CA LYS A 11 1.54 11.32 -16.68
C LYS A 11 0.71 10.26 -17.40
N ASP A 12 1.33 9.50 -18.30
CA ASP A 12 0.65 8.46 -19.05
C ASP A 12 0.26 7.29 -18.15
N LEU A 13 1.17 6.79 -17.31
CA LEU A 13 0.88 5.77 -16.31
C LEU A 13 -0.23 6.21 -15.36
N TYR A 14 -0.17 7.44 -14.85
CA TYR A 14 -1.20 7.99 -13.99
C TYR A 14 -2.59 7.99 -14.66
N HIS A 15 -2.70 8.44 -15.91
CA HIS A 15 -3.97 8.45 -16.63
C HIS A 15 -4.49 7.04 -16.93
N GLN A 16 -3.62 6.10 -17.25
CA GLN A 16 -4.01 4.70 -17.44
C GLN A 16 -4.57 4.10 -16.15
N LEU A 17 -3.89 4.27 -15.03
CA LEU A 17 -4.34 3.83 -13.71
C LEU A 17 -5.69 4.44 -13.30
N LEU A 18 -5.91 5.72 -13.62
CA LEU A 18 -7.22 6.37 -13.39
C LEU A 18 -8.35 5.74 -14.19
N ASN A 19 -8.09 5.33 -15.43
CA ASN A 19 -9.08 4.70 -16.30
C ASN A 19 -9.35 3.25 -15.87
N GLU A 20 -8.36 2.55 -15.35
CA GLU A 20 -8.47 1.16 -14.91
C GLU A 20 -9.12 1.01 -13.53
N GLN A 21 -9.05 2.02 -12.66
CA GLN A 21 -9.50 1.93 -11.25
C GLN A 21 -10.94 1.42 -11.07
N LEU A 22 -11.81 1.60 -12.08
CA LEU A 22 -13.21 1.20 -12.02
C LEU A 22 -13.40 -0.31 -12.05
N TYR A 23 -12.39 -1.05 -12.48
CA TYR A 23 -12.47 -2.50 -12.68
C TYR A 23 -11.85 -3.32 -11.54
N TYR A 24 -11.12 -2.69 -10.59
CA TYR A 24 -10.26 -3.40 -9.65
C TYR A 24 -10.63 -3.17 -8.18
N ALA A 25 -11.74 -3.77 -7.75
CA ALA A 25 -12.08 -3.85 -6.31
C ALA A 25 -11.43 -5.08 -5.62
N LYS A 26 -10.55 -5.82 -6.32
CA LYS A 26 -9.94 -7.07 -5.84
C LYS A 26 -8.45 -6.90 -5.58
N VAL A 27 -7.91 -7.77 -4.75
CA VAL A 27 -6.46 -7.92 -4.58
C VAL A 27 -5.90 -8.67 -5.79
N HIS A 28 -4.89 -8.11 -6.43
CA HIS A 28 -4.20 -8.67 -7.59
C HIS A 28 -2.82 -9.15 -7.18
N TRP A 29 -2.46 -10.33 -7.66
CA TRP A 29 -1.09 -10.81 -7.62
C TRP A 29 -0.35 -10.38 -8.88
N VAL A 30 0.81 -9.73 -8.70
CA VAL A 30 1.72 -9.35 -9.80
C VAL A 30 3.04 -10.06 -9.57
N GLY A 31 3.34 -11.05 -10.41
CA GLY A 31 4.61 -11.78 -10.36
C GLY A 31 5.78 -10.89 -10.82
N ARG A 32 6.95 -11.05 -10.20
CA ARG A 32 8.15 -10.27 -10.52
C ARG A 32 8.51 -10.35 -12.02
N ASP A 33 8.51 -11.57 -12.56
CA ASP A 33 8.95 -11.85 -13.93
C ASP A 33 7.77 -11.99 -14.90
N ALA A 34 6.53 -11.71 -14.43
CA ALA A 34 5.36 -11.71 -15.27
C ALA A 34 5.39 -10.50 -16.22
N PRO A 35 5.04 -10.66 -17.50
CA PRO A 35 4.89 -9.50 -18.38
C PRO A 35 3.77 -8.59 -17.85
N PRO A 36 3.92 -7.25 -17.96
CA PRO A 36 2.87 -6.35 -17.56
C PRO A 36 1.64 -6.50 -18.47
N GLU A 37 0.47 -6.72 -17.88
CA GLU A 37 -0.79 -6.91 -18.59
C GLU A 37 -1.65 -5.64 -18.58
N ASN A 38 -1.34 -4.70 -17.68
CA ASN A 38 -2.11 -3.48 -17.45
C ASN A 38 -1.28 -2.46 -16.65
N ALA A 39 -1.80 -1.25 -16.49
CA ALA A 39 -1.10 -0.17 -15.80
C ALA A 39 -0.82 -0.45 -14.30
N LEU A 40 -1.63 -1.29 -13.64
CA LEU A 40 -1.35 -1.72 -12.27
C LEU A 40 -0.07 -2.57 -12.21
N HIS A 41 0.14 -3.47 -13.19
CA HIS A 41 1.36 -4.26 -13.30
C HIS A 41 2.58 -3.38 -13.58
N ASP A 42 2.45 -2.37 -14.47
CA ASP A 42 3.50 -1.40 -14.76
C ASP A 42 3.91 -0.64 -13.49
N LEU A 43 2.95 -0.13 -12.73
CA LEU A 43 3.21 0.55 -11.45
C LEU A 43 3.94 -0.36 -10.46
N VAL A 44 3.48 -1.61 -10.30
CA VAL A 44 4.11 -2.57 -9.38
C VAL A 44 5.56 -2.84 -9.80
N HIS A 45 5.82 -3.03 -11.08
CA HIS A 45 7.18 -3.26 -11.59
C HIS A 45 8.07 -2.03 -11.42
N GLU A 46 7.55 -0.82 -11.67
CA GLU A 46 8.30 0.41 -11.44
C GLU A 46 8.74 0.54 -9.98
N VAL A 47 7.80 0.32 -9.02
CA VAL A 47 8.13 0.33 -7.59
C VAL A 47 9.10 -0.79 -7.22
N LEU A 48 8.89 -2.00 -7.74
CA LEU A 48 9.75 -3.16 -7.49
C LEU A 48 11.21 -2.88 -7.86
N TYR A 49 11.44 -2.35 -9.05
CA TYR A 49 12.80 -2.18 -9.58
C TYR A 49 13.50 -0.92 -9.07
N THR A 50 12.75 0.09 -8.60
CA THR A 50 13.32 1.36 -8.16
C THR A 50 13.39 1.55 -6.65
N HIS A 51 12.48 0.93 -5.88
CA HIS A 51 12.33 1.21 -4.45
C HIS A 51 12.36 0.00 -3.52
N VAL A 52 12.23 -1.22 -4.06
CA VAL A 52 12.29 -2.43 -3.23
C VAL A 52 13.75 -2.89 -3.11
N THR A 53 14.28 -2.83 -1.89
CA THR A 53 15.66 -3.25 -1.59
C THR A 53 15.77 -4.71 -1.21
N GLN A 54 14.65 -5.33 -0.86
CA GLN A 54 14.58 -6.73 -0.45
C GLN A 54 14.94 -7.64 -1.63
N LYS A 55 15.93 -8.51 -1.43
CA LYS A 55 16.36 -9.48 -2.44
C LYS A 55 15.35 -10.63 -2.54
N ASN A 56 15.30 -11.26 -3.71
CA ASN A 56 14.47 -12.44 -3.98
C ASN A 56 12.96 -12.21 -3.84
N VAL A 57 12.49 -10.98 -4.04
CA VAL A 57 11.06 -10.72 -4.16
C VAL A 57 10.52 -11.52 -5.34
N THR A 58 9.46 -12.30 -5.10
CA THR A 58 8.79 -13.13 -6.10
C THR A 58 7.62 -12.43 -6.77
N GLY A 59 7.08 -11.40 -6.11
CA GLY A 59 5.99 -10.57 -6.64
C GLY A 59 5.37 -9.69 -5.57
N ALA A 60 4.25 -9.09 -5.91
CA ALA A 60 3.50 -8.22 -5.02
C ALA A 60 2.01 -8.53 -5.03
N THR A 61 1.34 -8.29 -3.91
CA THR A 61 -0.10 -8.06 -3.89
C THR A 61 -0.36 -6.57 -4.03
N ALA A 62 -1.27 -6.20 -4.93
CA ALA A 62 -1.67 -4.83 -5.16
C ALA A 62 -3.19 -4.71 -5.22
N TRP A 63 -3.75 -3.61 -4.70
CA TRP A 63 -5.19 -3.36 -4.73
C TRP A 63 -5.52 -1.88 -4.68
N TYR A 64 -6.67 -1.53 -5.26
CA TYR A 64 -7.22 -0.18 -5.18
C TYR A 64 -8.01 0.01 -3.89
N ASN A 65 -7.65 1.03 -3.12
CA ASN A 65 -8.43 1.52 -1.98
C ASN A 65 -9.35 2.64 -2.44
N ILE A 66 -10.59 2.28 -2.76
CA ILE A 66 -11.62 3.22 -3.22
C ILE A 66 -12.62 3.42 -2.07
N ARG A 67 -12.74 4.67 -1.59
CA ARG A 67 -13.65 5.04 -0.49
C ARG A 67 -13.46 4.23 0.80
N SER A 68 -12.32 3.56 0.94
CA SER A 68 -12.02 2.79 2.13
C SER A 68 -11.39 3.67 3.21
N ARG A 69 -11.75 3.39 4.47
CA ARG A 69 -11.09 3.94 5.66
C ARG A 69 -10.49 2.78 6.44
N PRO A 70 -9.30 2.31 6.06
CA PRO A 70 -8.64 1.26 6.83
C PRO A 70 -8.53 1.70 8.29
N SER A 71 -9.02 0.84 9.19
CA SER A 71 -8.86 1.04 10.63
C SER A 71 -7.38 0.92 11.00
N LEU A 72 -7.08 1.18 12.26
CA LEU A 72 -5.74 1.01 12.80
C LEU A 72 -5.24 -0.44 12.59
N HIS A 73 -4.13 -0.62 11.88
CA HIS A 73 -3.53 -1.92 11.54
C HIS A 73 -2.04 -1.78 11.21
N ASN A 74 -1.40 -2.90 11.02
CA ASN A 74 -0.10 -3.04 10.35
C ASN A 74 -0.21 -4.12 9.27
N ASP A 75 0.77 -4.20 8.38
CA ASP A 75 0.72 -5.10 7.22
C ASP A 75 1.50 -6.41 7.40
N ILE A 76 2.16 -6.60 8.54
CA ILE A 76 2.89 -7.85 8.81
C ILE A 76 1.98 -9.04 9.14
N GLU A 77 0.74 -8.77 9.57
CA GLU A 77 -0.26 -9.80 9.82
C GLU A 77 -1.08 -10.14 8.58
N SER A 78 -0.83 -9.42 7.47
CA SER A 78 -1.55 -9.63 6.23
C SER A 78 -1.17 -10.96 5.60
N TYR A 79 -2.19 -11.67 5.11
CA TYR A 79 -1.98 -12.85 4.29
C TYR A 79 -1.76 -12.43 2.84
N CYS A 80 -0.78 -13.02 2.19
CA CYS A 80 -0.67 -12.90 0.75
C CYS A 80 -1.79 -13.71 0.08
N THR A 81 -2.48 -13.13 -0.89
CA THR A 81 -3.51 -13.81 -1.67
C THR A 81 -3.06 -13.96 -3.11
N LYS A 82 -2.97 -15.20 -3.59
CA LYS A 82 -2.71 -15.54 -4.98
C LYS A 82 -3.80 -16.50 -5.44
N ASP A 83 -4.40 -16.23 -6.59
CA ASP A 83 -5.44 -17.08 -7.20
C ASP A 83 -6.60 -17.44 -6.25
N GLY A 84 -6.96 -16.50 -5.35
CA GLY A 84 -8.02 -16.69 -4.37
C GLY A 84 -7.62 -17.53 -3.14
N VAL A 85 -6.38 -17.99 -3.06
CA VAL A 85 -5.85 -18.75 -1.93
C VAL A 85 -4.97 -17.84 -1.07
N SER A 86 -5.20 -17.85 0.26
CA SER A 86 -4.42 -17.07 1.21
C SER A 86 -3.24 -17.86 1.76
N TYR A 87 -2.07 -17.25 1.71
CA TYR A 87 -0.81 -17.84 2.21
C TYR A 87 -0.26 -16.99 3.35
N LYS A 88 0.31 -17.65 4.36
CA LYS A 88 1.13 -16.98 5.36
C LYS A 88 2.58 -17.02 4.89
N PRO A 89 3.21 -15.88 4.57
CA PRO A 89 4.58 -15.86 4.10
C PRO A 89 5.54 -16.26 5.23
N LYS A 90 6.66 -16.91 4.87
CA LYS A 90 7.74 -17.23 5.81
C LYS A 90 8.60 -16.01 6.11
N VAL A 91 8.76 -15.13 5.11
CA VAL A 91 9.50 -13.88 5.22
C VAL A 91 8.49 -12.74 5.14
N LEU A 92 8.46 -11.92 6.18
CA LEU A 92 7.57 -10.76 6.24
C LEU A 92 8.04 -9.66 5.30
N PRO A 93 7.11 -8.87 4.73
CA PRO A 93 7.46 -7.71 3.92
C PRO A 93 8.19 -6.67 4.77
N GLU A 94 9.15 -5.98 4.18
CA GLU A 94 9.84 -4.88 4.84
C GLU A 94 9.03 -3.59 4.81
N LYS A 95 8.33 -3.35 3.71
CA LYS A 95 7.61 -2.12 3.43
C LYS A 95 6.28 -2.36 2.75
N THR A 96 5.36 -1.46 3.02
CA THR A 96 4.14 -1.23 2.24
C THR A 96 4.30 0.05 1.46
N PHE A 97 3.81 0.06 0.24
CA PHE A 97 3.79 1.22 -0.64
C PHE A 97 2.35 1.65 -0.90
N LEU A 98 2.13 2.97 -0.90
CA LEU A 98 0.84 3.59 -1.20
C LEU A 98 1.04 4.63 -2.31
N TYR A 99 0.34 4.45 -3.43
CA TYR A 99 0.33 5.40 -4.53
C TYR A 99 -1.03 6.09 -4.62
N TYR A 100 -1.05 7.41 -4.65
CA TYR A 100 -2.29 8.19 -4.60
C TYR A 100 -2.74 8.62 -6.00
N LEU A 101 -3.97 8.24 -6.37
CA LEU A 101 -4.61 8.57 -7.64
C LEU A 101 -5.59 9.73 -7.52
N LYS A 102 -6.27 9.86 -6.39
CA LYS A 102 -7.23 10.96 -6.15
C LYS A 102 -7.12 11.46 -4.73
N GLU A 103 -7.07 12.77 -4.60
CA GLU A 103 -7.17 13.46 -3.33
C GLU A 103 -8.62 13.57 -2.90
N PRO A 104 -8.93 13.43 -1.60
CA PRO A 104 -10.23 13.76 -1.06
C PRO A 104 -10.45 15.28 -1.07
N ALA A 105 -11.71 15.71 -0.96
CA ALA A 105 -12.03 17.14 -0.83
C ALA A 105 -11.46 17.74 0.48
N ALA A 106 -11.40 16.94 1.55
CA ALA A 106 -10.75 17.31 2.81
C ALA A 106 -10.36 16.06 3.60
N GLY A 107 -9.29 16.12 4.40
CA GLY A 107 -8.83 15.05 5.28
C GLY A 107 -8.12 13.92 4.52
N GLY A 108 -8.31 12.67 4.95
CA GLY A 108 -7.78 11.46 4.29
C GLY A 108 -6.27 11.25 4.44
N HIS A 109 -5.63 11.94 5.37
CA HIS A 109 -4.20 11.74 5.65
C HIS A 109 -3.94 10.31 6.10
N LEU A 110 -2.80 9.77 5.68
CA LEU A 110 -2.23 8.57 6.28
C LEU A 110 -1.66 8.97 7.64
N ALA A 111 -2.18 8.39 8.71
CA ALA A 111 -1.71 8.58 10.07
C ALA A 111 -0.75 7.45 10.44
N ILE A 112 0.47 7.79 10.85
CA ILE A 112 1.52 6.86 11.24
C ILE A 112 1.75 6.97 12.74
N TYR A 113 1.65 5.85 13.43
CA TYR A 113 1.76 5.77 14.90
C TYR A 113 3.13 5.23 15.30
N ASN A 114 4.12 6.09 15.39
CA ASN A 114 5.54 5.73 15.51
C ASN A 114 5.92 4.89 16.74
N ARG A 115 5.08 4.84 17.77
CA ARG A 115 5.37 4.11 19.02
C ARG A 115 4.59 2.82 19.21
N ALA A 116 3.66 2.50 18.33
CA ALA A 116 2.83 1.32 18.44
C ALA A 116 3.33 0.20 17.54
N ARG A 117 4.34 -0.50 17.97
CA ARG A 117 4.82 -1.70 17.24
C ARG A 117 3.96 -2.93 17.44
N PHE A 118 3.12 -2.99 18.47
CA PHE A 118 2.20 -4.11 18.69
C PHE A 118 0.97 -3.63 19.47
N ILE A 119 -0.18 -3.67 18.84
CA ILE A 119 -1.46 -3.50 19.52
C ILE A 119 -2.08 -4.88 19.70
N LYS A 120 -2.15 -5.37 20.93
CA LYS A 120 -3.04 -6.49 21.23
C LYS A 120 -4.48 -6.02 21.06
N LYS A 121 -5.27 -6.78 20.30
CA LYS A 121 -6.71 -6.54 20.11
C LYS A 121 -7.38 -6.44 21.48
N GLY A 122 -7.88 -5.25 21.84
CA GLY A 122 -8.60 -4.99 23.09
C GLY A 122 -7.90 -4.08 24.11
N GLU A 123 -6.71 -3.56 23.83
CA GLU A 123 -6.11 -2.53 24.68
C GLU A 123 -6.56 -1.14 24.22
N ASP A 124 -7.07 -0.35 25.17
CA ASP A 124 -7.46 1.04 24.94
C ASP A 124 -6.19 1.90 24.89
N ILE A 125 -5.78 2.30 23.69
CA ILE A 125 -4.55 3.06 23.49
C ILE A 125 -4.88 4.54 23.36
N SER A 126 -4.59 5.31 24.40
CA SER A 126 -4.64 6.77 24.36
C SER A 126 -3.45 7.32 23.58
N TRP A 127 -3.66 7.69 22.31
CA TRP A 127 -2.66 8.34 21.48
C TRP A 127 -2.54 9.82 21.81
N ARG A 128 -1.32 10.31 21.97
CA ARG A 128 -1.07 11.75 21.99
C ARG A 128 -0.92 12.23 20.56
N GLU A 129 -1.59 13.31 20.18
CA GLU A 129 -1.53 13.87 18.80
C GLU A 129 -0.09 14.11 18.29
N ARG A 130 0.84 14.43 19.19
CA ARG A 130 2.26 14.65 18.89
C ARG A 130 3.04 13.39 18.45
N ASP A 131 2.48 12.21 18.68
CA ASP A 131 3.13 10.92 18.35
C ASP A 131 2.62 10.35 17.03
N VAL A 132 1.85 11.14 16.26
CA VAL A 132 1.24 10.73 15.00
C VAL A 132 1.74 11.61 13.86
N ASP A 133 2.51 11.03 12.96
CA ASP A 133 2.86 11.68 11.71
C ASP A 133 1.68 11.61 10.74
N ARG A 134 1.45 12.68 9.98
CA ARG A 134 0.35 12.79 9.02
C ARG A 134 0.89 13.07 7.63
N ILE A 135 0.60 12.18 6.71
CA ILE A 135 1.02 12.30 5.30
C ILE A 135 -0.19 12.63 4.46
N ALA A 136 -0.16 13.78 3.77
CA ALA A 136 -1.24 14.19 2.88
C ALA A 136 -1.32 13.27 1.64
N PRO A 137 -2.55 12.90 1.22
CA PRO A 137 -2.79 12.03 0.06
C PRO A 137 -2.74 12.84 -1.25
N LEU A 138 -1.60 13.43 -1.61
CA LEU A 138 -1.45 14.20 -2.84
C LEU A 138 -1.43 13.29 -4.08
N VAL A 139 -2.03 13.75 -5.15
CA VAL A 139 -2.04 13.05 -6.45
C VAL A 139 -0.62 12.79 -6.94
N ASN A 140 -0.40 11.62 -7.53
CA ASN A 140 0.88 11.15 -8.07
C ASN A 140 2.01 11.05 -7.01
N ARG A 141 1.62 10.89 -5.73
CA ARG A 141 2.55 10.68 -4.62
C ARG A 141 2.68 9.19 -4.34
N LEU A 142 3.93 8.69 -4.25
CA LEU A 142 4.26 7.39 -3.69
C LEU A 142 4.77 7.56 -2.26
N VAL A 143 4.19 6.81 -1.33
CA VAL A 143 4.63 6.74 0.07
C VAL A 143 5.06 5.32 0.38
N SER A 144 6.24 5.13 0.96
CA SER A 144 6.61 3.86 1.56
C SER A 144 6.68 3.96 3.08
N ILE A 145 6.12 2.96 3.75
CA ILE A 145 6.16 2.81 5.21
C ILE A 145 6.72 1.43 5.59
N PRO A 146 7.40 1.28 6.73
CA PRO A 146 7.70 -0.05 7.24
C PRO A 146 6.42 -0.85 7.44
N ALA A 147 6.40 -2.12 7.03
CA ALA A 147 5.20 -2.95 7.09
C ALA A 147 4.74 -3.26 8.53
N ASP A 148 5.66 -3.22 9.49
CA ASP A 148 5.40 -3.41 10.92
C ASP A 148 4.85 -2.17 11.63
N ILE A 149 4.80 -1.02 10.93
CA ILE A 149 4.34 0.21 11.58
C ILE A 149 2.81 0.27 11.60
N THR A 150 2.27 0.64 12.75
CA THR A 150 0.83 0.85 12.88
C THR A 150 0.41 2.12 12.19
N HIS A 151 -0.62 2.02 11.35
CA HIS A 151 -1.12 3.15 10.58
C HIS A 151 -2.65 3.07 10.36
N SER A 152 -3.23 4.17 9.93
CA SER A 152 -4.66 4.25 9.55
C SER A 152 -4.89 5.38 8.56
N VAL A 153 -6.09 5.44 7.99
CA VAL A 153 -6.54 6.59 7.19
C VAL A 153 -7.48 7.45 8.03
N LEU A 154 -7.10 8.71 8.23
CA LEU A 154 -7.95 9.66 8.97
C LEU A 154 -9.26 9.95 8.21
N PRO A 155 -10.32 10.39 8.92
CA PRO A 155 -11.59 10.76 8.29
C PRO A 155 -11.42 11.74 7.13
N TYR A 156 -12.23 11.59 6.09
CA TYR A 156 -12.21 12.44 4.92
C TYR A 156 -13.58 12.60 4.27
N THR A 157 -13.72 13.60 3.41
CA THR A 157 -14.87 13.84 2.55
C THR A 157 -14.46 13.77 1.07
N GLY A 158 -15.43 13.46 0.21
CA GLY A 158 -15.16 13.30 -1.23
C GLY A 158 -14.58 11.93 -1.61
N ASN A 159 -13.92 11.87 -2.74
CA ASN A 159 -13.36 10.64 -3.29
C ASN A 159 -11.84 10.61 -3.05
N ARG A 160 -11.40 9.61 -2.30
CA ARG A 160 -9.99 9.27 -2.13
C ARG A 160 -9.73 7.93 -2.82
N VAL A 161 -8.72 7.90 -3.69
CA VAL A 161 -8.28 6.66 -4.35
C VAL A 161 -6.78 6.51 -4.18
N SER A 162 -6.37 5.35 -3.68
CA SER A 162 -4.97 4.97 -3.62
C SER A 162 -4.80 3.50 -4.01
N ILE A 163 -3.60 3.16 -4.44
CA ILE A 163 -3.18 1.77 -4.67
C ILE A 163 -2.24 1.40 -3.54
N ALA A 164 -2.52 0.29 -2.85
CA ALA A 164 -1.62 -0.30 -1.88
C ALA A 164 -0.87 -1.46 -2.53
N MET A 165 0.42 -1.61 -2.21
CA MET A 165 1.30 -2.66 -2.73
C MET A 165 2.15 -3.23 -1.60
N ILE A 166 2.18 -4.56 -1.49
CA ILE A 166 3.02 -5.29 -0.54
C ILE A 166 3.85 -6.29 -1.33
N PHE A 167 5.17 -6.24 -1.16
CA PHE A 167 6.12 -7.08 -1.89
C PHE A 167 6.55 -8.29 -1.05
N TRP A 168 6.53 -9.49 -1.64
CA TRP A 168 6.72 -10.77 -0.99
C TRP A 168 7.96 -11.49 -1.50
N VAL A 169 8.76 -12.02 -0.59
CA VAL A 169 9.97 -12.81 -0.91
C VAL A 169 9.65 -14.28 -1.14
N ASP A 170 8.60 -14.77 -0.51
CA ASP A 170 8.36 -16.21 -0.39
C ASP A 170 6.91 -16.55 -0.68
N LEU A 171 6.58 -16.69 -1.97
CA LEU A 171 5.35 -17.39 -2.31
C LEU A 171 5.67 -18.82 -2.70
N PRO A 172 4.91 -19.78 -2.18
CA PRO A 172 5.04 -21.15 -2.65
C PRO A 172 4.81 -21.14 -4.17
N SER A 173 5.78 -21.66 -4.92
CA SER A 173 5.54 -22.13 -6.26
C SER A 173 4.45 -23.19 -6.17
N ILE A 174 3.28 -22.89 -6.72
CA ILE A 174 2.19 -23.84 -6.91
C ILE A 174 2.44 -24.56 -8.23
#